data_2cde0c633ece5ac1ec3dca80455c7cc0
#
_entry.id   2cde0c633ece5ac1ec3dca80455c7cc0
#
_cell.length_a   1.000
_cell.length_b   1.000
_cell.length_c   1.000
_cell.angle_alpha   90.00
_cell.angle_beta   90.00
_cell.angle_gamma   90.00
#
_symmetry.space_group_name_H-M   'P 1'
#
loop_
_entity.id
_entity.type
_entity.pdbx_description
1 polymer ?
#
loop_
_entity_poly.entity_id
_entity_poly.type
_entity_poly.pdbx_seq_one_letter_code
_entity_poly.pdbx_strand_id
1 'polypeptide(L)'
;IGEVSLYTDARLSLKASGDGMFIPVIHAIRKEPQLEREFFGHTFTDEDKKALRETGNLGRTVELTFPGKDEPTRSFVSIDRLTNDIIALGADRVRIPDEIKGVKLSDEQKKELSEGRSIYVEGMTSKTGKHFNANLQFNADKRSIEFRFGSPKQEQRQRQAPEGQEQTEQKELRVPKKMLGRDISFEEQAKLKAGQTVYMT
;
A
#
# COMPACT_ATOMS: atom_id res chain seq x y z
N ILE A 1 -10.57 -38.72 -17.87
CA ILE A 1 -10.43 -37.35 -17.32
C ILE A 1 -9.12 -36.81 -17.89
N GLY A 2 -9.20 -35.83 -18.84
CA GLY A 2 -8.04 -35.28 -19.51
C GLY A 2 -7.18 -34.46 -18.55
N GLU A 3 -5.85 -34.54 -18.69
CA GLU A 3 -4.88 -33.67 -18.00
C GLU A 3 -5.06 -32.24 -18.50
N VAL A 4 -5.33 -31.30 -17.58
CA VAL A 4 -5.36 -29.87 -17.90
C VAL A 4 -4.04 -29.26 -17.44
N SER A 5 -3.23 -28.80 -18.40
CA SER A 5 -1.99 -28.09 -18.13
C SER A 5 -2.25 -26.57 -18.16
N LEU A 6 -1.90 -25.87 -17.07
CA LEU A 6 -2.01 -24.42 -16.96
C LEU A 6 -0.61 -23.82 -16.88
N TYR A 7 -0.27 -22.92 -17.80
CA TYR A 7 0.96 -22.15 -17.77
C TYR A 7 0.64 -20.72 -17.34
N THR A 8 1.08 -20.33 -16.16
CA THR A 8 0.85 -18.99 -15.61
C THR A 8 1.97 -18.62 -14.63
N ASP A 9 2.21 -17.33 -14.49
CA ASP A 9 3.00 -16.83 -13.38
C ASP A 9 2.20 -17.00 -12.08
N ALA A 10 2.86 -17.47 -11.03
CA ALA A 10 2.24 -17.70 -9.74
C ALA A 10 3.24 -17.50 -8.61
N ARG A 11 2.74 -17.03 -7.45
CA ARG A 11 3.48 -17.08 -6.19
C ARG A 11 3.30 -18.47 -5.58
N LEU A 12 4.39 -19.05 -5.10
CA LEU A 12 4.36 -20.30 -4.36
C LEU A 12 4.59 -20.01 -2.87
N SER A 13 3.80 -20.62 -2.01
CA SER A 13 4.02 -20.63 -0.57
C SER A 13 3.99 -22.06 -0.04
N LEU A 14 4.60 -22.29 1.13
CA LEU A 14 4.55 -23.57 1.81
C LEU A 14 3.64 -23.46 3.03
N LYS A 15 2.67 -24.36 3.12
CA LYS A 15 1.79 -24.49 4.28
C LYS A 15 2.19 -25.74 5.06
N ALA A 16 2.44 -25.60 6.37
CA ALA A 16 2.67 -26.76 7.22
C ALA A 16 1.42 -27.65 7.30
N SER A 17 1.60 -28.93 7.08
CA SER A 17 0.60 -29.97 7.34
C SER A 17 0.72 -30.47 8.79
N GLY A 18 -0.39 -30.99 9.34
CA GLY A 18 -0.41 -31.49 10.72
C GLY A 18 0.51 -32.67 11.01
N ASP A 19 1.04 -33.32 9.97
CA ASP A 19 1.99 -34.45 10.02
C ASP A 19 3.47 -34.03 9.92
N GLY A 20 3.76 -32.74 9.98
CA GLY A 20 5.11 -32.17 9.86
C GLY A 20 5.62 -32.00 8.44
N MET A 21 4.82 -32.31 7.42
CA MET A 21 5.14 -32.05 6.02
C MET A 21 4.73 -30.64 5.60
N PHE A 22 5.27 -30.19 4.46
CA PHE A 22 4.90 -28.94 3.85
C PHE A 22 4.15 -29.19 2.53
N ILE A 23 3.00 -28.54 2.38
CA ILE A 23 2.19 -28.58 1.18
C ILE A 23 2.45 -27.30 0.38
N PRO A 24 2.84 -27.38 -0.91
CA PRO A 24 2.93 -26.21 -1.76
C PRO A 24 1.54 -25.66 -2.05
N VAL A 25 1.40 -24.35 -1.90
CA VAL A 25 0.19 -23.61 -2.25
C VAL A 25 0.51 -22.66 -3.41
N ILE A 26 -0.27 -22.76 -4.48
CA ILE A 26 -0.12 -21.93 -5.67
C ILE A 26 -1.10 -20.76 -5.59
N HIS A 27 -0.55 -19.55 -5.66
CA HIS A 27 -1.31 -18.29 -5.70
C HIS A 27 -1.24 -17.74 -7.11
N ALA A 28 -2.33 -17.85 -7.86
CA ALA A 28 -2.41 -17.31 -9.22
C ALA A 28 -2.41 -15.78 -9.19
N ILE A 29 -1.68 -15.15 -10.11
CA ILE A 29 -1.66 -13.70 -10.26
C ILE A 29 -2.96 -13.24 -10.92
N ARG A 30 -3.74 -12.41 -10.20
CA ARG A 30 -4.98 -11.80 -10.69
C ARG A 30 -4.66 -10.46 -11.34
N LYS A 31 -5.45 -10.08 -12.35
CA LYS A 31 -5.33 -8.75 -12.97
C LYS A 31 -5.63 -7.62 -12.00
N GLU A 32 -6.62 -7.85 -11.12
CA GLU A 32 -7.07 -6.90 -10.11
C GLU A 32 -7.61 -7.62 -8.87
N PRO A 33 -7.63 -6.98 -7.70
CA PRO A 33 -8.19 -7.56 -6.50
C PRO A 33 -9.71 -7.65 -6.61
N GLN A 34 -10.27 -8.77 -6.12
CA GLN A 34 -11.72 -9.03 -6.20
C GLN A 34 -12.46 -8.39 -5.01
N LEU A 35 -12.63 -7.06 -5.05
CA LEU A 35 -13.26 -6.28 -3.98
C LEU A 35 -14.79 -6.21 -4.05
N GLU A 36 -15.38 -6.72 -5.11
CA GLU A 36 -16.85 -6.71 -5.30
C GLU A 36 -17.53 -7.91 -4.63
N ARG A 37 -16.76 -8.89 -4.21
CA ARG A 37 -17.28 -10.08 -3.53
C ARG A 37 -17.17 -9.92 -2.03
N GLU A 38 -18.13 -10.52 -1.32
CA GLU A 38 -18.03 -10.66 0.12
C GLU A 38 -16.75 -11.42 0.52
N PHE A 39 -16.07 -10.90 1.54
CA PHE A 39 -14.83 -11.43 2.04
C PHE A 39 -14.98 -11.80 3.52
N PHE A 40 -15.13 -13.07 3.82
CA PHE A 40 -15.35 -13.59 5.18
C PHE A 40 -16.49 -12.91 5.94
N GLY A 41 -17.64 -12.71 5.29
CA GLY A 41 -18.80 -12.04 5.88
C GLY A 41 -18.78 -10.51 5.81
N HIS A 42 -17.71 -9.92 5.23
CA HIS A 42 -17.57 -8.48 5.08
C HIS A 42 -17.73 -8.05 3.63
N THR A 43 -18.56 -7.04 3.38
CA THR A 43 -18.68 -6.36 2.08
C THR A 43 -17.95 -5.02 2.14
N PHE A 44 -17.02 -4.81 1.21
CA PHE A 44 -16.22 -3.59 1.14
C PHE A 44 -17.07 -2.41 0.65
N THR A 45 -17.03 -1.29 1.37
CA THR A 45 -17.60 -0.02 0.91
C THR A 45 -16.75 0.56 -0.22
N ASP A 46 -17.23 1.60 -0.91
CA ASP A 46 -16.48 2.25 -1.99
C ASP A 46 -15.22 2.93 -1.44
N GLU A 47 -15.26 3.46 -0.22
CA GLU A 47 -14.09 3.99 0.49
C GLU A 47 -13.07 2.89 0.80
N ASP A 48 -13.53 1.73 1.24
CA ASP A 48 -12.67 0.56 1.49
C ASP A 48 -11.97 0.10 0.20
N LYS A 49 -12.72 -0.01 -0.89
CA LYS A 49 -12.19 -0.38 -2.21
C LYS A 49 -11.16 0.62 -2.70
N LYS A 50 -11.44 1.91 -2.54
CA LYS A 50 -10.51 3.00 -2.86
C LYS A 50 -9.24 2.91 -2.03
N ALA A 51 -9.36 2.78 -0.71
CA ALA A 51 -8.22 2.65 0.19
C ALA A 51 -7.34 1.44 -0.18
N LEU A 52 -7.94 0.29 -0.42
CA LEU A 52 -7.23 -0.93 -0.81
C LEU A 52 -6.51 -0.79 -2.16
N ARG A 53 -7.16 -0.21 -3.18
CA ARG A 53 -6.55 0.02 -4.49
C ARG A 53 -5.38 1.01 -4.43
N GLU A 54 -5.55 2.13 -3.75
CA GLU A 54 -4.55 3.21 -3.67
C GLU A 54 -3.38 2.83 -2.75
N THR A 55 -3.69 2.31 -1.58
CA THR A 55 -2.70 2.11 -0.53
C THR A 55 -2.24 0.66 -0.38
N GLY A 56 -3.06 -0.29 -0.80
CA GLY A 56 -2.87 -1.71 -0.50
C GLY A 56 -3.33 -2.11 0.90
N ASN A 57 -3.83 -1.17 1.71
CA ASN A 57 -4.31 -1.40 3.07
C ASN A 57 -5.72 -0.82 3.23
N LEU A 58 -6.57 -1.49 4.01
CA LEU A 58 -7.95 -1.04 4.25
C LEU A 58 -8.01 0.28 5.03
N GLY A 59 -7.02 0.54 5.88
CA GLY A 59 -6.96 1.77 6.69
C GLY A 59 -7.75 1.69 7.99
N ARG A 60 -8.41 0.59 8.26
CA ARG A 60 -9.12 0.26 9.50
C ARG A 60 -9.19 -1.23 9.71
N THR A 61 -9.48 -1.68 10.91
CA THR A 61 -9.82 -3.06 11.17
C THR A 61 -11.30 -3.31 10.91
N VAL A 62 -11.65 -4.55 10.51
CA VAL A 62 -13.02 -5.01 10.26
C VAL A 62 -13.24 -6.36 10.93
N GLU A 63 -14.49 -6.67 11.21
CA GLU A 63 -14.88 -7.97 11.73
C GLU A 63 -15.01 -8.98 10.58
N LEU A 64 -14.29 -10.11 10.68
CA LEU A 64 -14.30 -11.18 9.68
C LEU A 64 -14.62 -12.51 10.34
N THR A 65 -15.54 -13.28 9.74
CA THR A 65 -15.88 -14.63 10.19
C THR A 65 -15.10 -15.65 9.38
N PHE A 66 -13.99 -16.13 9.95
CA PHE A 66 -13.15 -17.12 9.27
C PHE A 66 -13.79 -18.51 9.27
N PRO A 67 -13.56 -19.35 8.23
CA PRO A 67 -14.03 -20.74 8.22
C PRO A 67 -13.61 -21.51 9.47
N GLY A 68 -14.59 -22.16 10.12
CA GLY A 68 -14.38 -22.92 11.36
C GLY A 68 -14.33 -22.07 12.63
N LYS A 69 -14.71 -20.79 12.55
CA LYS A 69 -14.96 -19.93 13.70
C LYS A 69 -16.38 -19.43 13.70
N ASP A 70 -17.07 -19.54 14.82
CA ASP A 70 -18.45 -19.06 14.98
C ASP A 70 -18.49 -17.57 15.31
N GLU A 71 -17.42 -17.02 15.88
CA GLU A 71 -17.35 -15.61 16.25
C GLU A 71 -16.50 -14.80 15.24
N PRO A 72 -16.96 -13.58 14.90
CA PRO A 72 -16.18 -12.68 14.08
C PRO A 72 -14.90 -12.27 14.80
N THR A 73 -13.83 -12.12 14.04
CA THR A 73 -12.52 -11.72 14.54
C THR A 73 -12.14 -10.38 13.94
N ARG A 74 -11.87 -9.40 14.79
CA ARG A 74 -11.33 -8.10 14.35
C ARG A 74 -10.01 -8.32 13.62
N SER A 75 -9.91 -7.83 12.38
CA SER A 75 -8.84 -8.18 11.45
C SER A 75 -8.36 -6.99 10.65
N PHE A 76 -7.07 -6.98 10.34
CA PHE A 76 -6.46 -6.12 9.33
C PHE A 76 -6.66 -6.75 7.96
N VAL A 77 -6.89 -5.91 6.95
CA VAL A 77 -7.01 -6.34 5.56
C VAL A 77 -6.05 -5.55 4.68
N SER A 78 -5.30 -6.27 3.85
CA SER A 78 -4.36 -5.70 2.88
C SER A 78 -4.40 -6.48 1.58
N ILE A 79 -3.86 -5.90 0.51
CA ILE A 79 -3.70 -6.57 -0.79
C ILE A 79 -2.24 -7.02 -0.94
N ASP A 80 -2.02 -8.28 -1.27
CA ASP A 80 -0.75 -8.75 -1.80
C ASP A 80 -0.58 -8.16 -3.22
N ARG A 81 0.31 -7.20 -3.36
CA ARG A 81 0.53 -6.47 -4.63
C ARG A 81 1.13 -7.34 -5.74
N LEU A 82 1.65 -8.52 -5.42
CA LEU A 82 2.16 -9.45 -6.42
C LEU A 82 1.03 -10.27 -7.06
N THR A 83 0.09 -10.76 -6.22
CA THR A 83 -0.97 -11.66 -6.69
C THR A 83 -2.33 -11.00 -6.81
N ASN A 84 -2.50 -9.78 -6.28
CA ASN A 84 -3.77 -9.09 -6.08
C ASN A 84 -4.77 -9.89 -5.20
N ASP A 85 -4.25 -10.80 -4.37
CA ASP A 85 -5.06 -11.49 -3.36
C ASP A 85 -5.34 -10.57 -2.16
N ILE A 86 -6.53 -10.71 -1.59
CA ILE A 86 -6.91 -10.02 -0.36
C ILE A 86 -6.43 -10.86 0.81
N ILE A 87 -5.60 -10.26 1.67
CA ILE A 87 -5.00 -10.92 2.83
C ILE A 87 -5.62 -10.35 4.10
N ALA A 88 -6.08 -11.24 4.99
CA ALA A 88 -6.57 -10.88 6.32
C ALA A 88 -5.65 -11.41 7.41
N LEU A 89 -5.46 -10.63 8.47
CA LEU A 89 -4.74 -11.01 9.66
C LEU A 89 -5.49 -10.55 10.90
N GLY A 90 -5.83 -11.49 11.80
CA GLY A 90 -6.50 -11.17 13.05
C GLY A 90 -5.67 -10.22 13.92
N ALA A 91 -6.33 -9.21 14.47
CA ALA A 91 -5.69 -8.18 15.29
C ALA A 91 -5.10 -8.76 16.60
N ASP A 92 -5.64 -9.87 17.09
CA ASP A 92 -5.13 -10.65 18.23
C ASP A 92 -3.71 -11.18 18.01
N ARG A 93 -3.29 -11.33 16.77
CA ARG A 93 -1.95 -11.81 16.37
C ARG A 93 -0.94 -10.71 16.13
N VAL A 94 -1.34 -9.46 16.26
CA VAL A 94 -0.51 -8.29 15.95
C VAL A 94 -0.06 -7.61 17.23
N ARG A 95 1.25 -7.40 17.35
CA ARG A 95 1.83 -6.59 18.42
C ARG A 95 2.41 -5.31 17.82
N ILE A 96 1.91 -4.17 18.28
CA ILE A 96 2.50 -2.87 17.93
C ILE A 96 3.66 -2.62 18.90
N PRO A 97 4.88 -2.36 18.42
CA PRO A 97 6.03 -2.09 19.28
C PRO A 97 5.91 -0.72 19.95
N ASP A 98 6.53 -0.58 21.13
CA ASP A 98 6.58 0.70 21.84
C ASP A 98 7.50 1.71 21.19
N GLU A 99 8.48 1.22 20.41
CA GLU A 99 9.47 2.06 19.72
C GLU A 99 9.68 1.60 18.27
N ILE A 100 9.76 2.56 17.36
CA ILE A 100 10.04 2.31 15.95
C ILE A 100 11.17 3.24 15.49
N LYS A 101 12.28 2.64 15.01
CA LYS A 101 13.43 3.39 14.46
C LYS A 101 13.97 4.50 15.39
N GLY A 102 14.02 4.24 16.69
CA GLY A 102 14.52 5.17 17.70
C GLY A 102 13.50 6.19 18.22
N VAL A 103 12.23 6.08 17.77
CA VAL A 103 11.15 6.95 18.24
C VAL A 103 10.15 6.14 19.05
N LYS A 104 9.92 6.54 20.31
CA LYS A 104 8.86 5.96 21.15
C LYS A 104 7.49 6.43 20.66
N LEU A 105 6.58 5.48 20.50
CA LEU A 105 5.19 5.76 20.12
C LEU A 105 4.36 6.14 21.35
N SER A 106 3.50 7.14 21.22
CA SER A 106 2.48 7.44 22.24
C SER A 106 1.40 6.34 22.27
N ASP A 107 0.63 6.28 23.36
CA ASP A 107 -0.45 5.30 23.48
C ASP A 107 -1.54 5.55 22.43
N GLU A 108 -1.80 6.81 22.05
CA GLU A 108 -2.70 7.17 20.95
C GLU A 108 -2.16 6.64 19.61
N GLN A 109 -0.87 6.83 19.33
CA GLN A 109 -0.25 6.32 18.11
C GLN A 109 -0.30 4.79 18.03
N LYS A 110 -0.06 4.09 19.14
CA LYS A 110 -0.19 2.63 19.22
C LYS A 110 -1.64 2.19 19.00
N LYS A 111 -2.59 2.90 19.56
CA LYS A 111 -4.02 2.65 19.37
C LYS A 111 -4.42 2.82 17.90
N GLU A 112 -4.05 3.94 17.27
CA GLU A 112 -4.31 4.19 15.84
C GLU A 112 -3.76 3.07 14.95
N LEU A 113 -2.50 2.65 15.16
CA LEU A 113 -1.90 1.53 14.43
C LEU A 113 -2.62 0.20 14.69
N SER A 114 -3.08 -0.05 15.93
CA SER A 114 -3.82 -1.26 16.29
C SER A 114 -5.22 -1.31 15.69
N GLU A 115 -5.76 -0.17 15.32
CA GLU A 115 -7.03 -0.01 14.61
C GLU A 115 -6.87 0.01 13.09
N GLY A 116 -5.62 -0.12 12.58
CA GLY A 116 -5.30 -0.16 11.16
C GLY A 116 -5.11 1.21 10.52
N ARG A 117 -5.20 2.30 11.32
CA ARG A 117 -5.02 3.65 10.80
C ARG A 117 -3.55 3.98 10.56
N SER A 118 -3.31 4.92 9.68
CA SER A 118 -1.97 5.45 9.40
C SER A 118 -1.65 6.58 10.38
N ILE A 119 -0.42 6.56 10.92
CA ILE A 119 0.12 7.64 11.75
C ILE A 119 1.34 8.26 11.09
N TYR A 120 1.56 9.56 11.30
CA TYR A 120 2.79 10.23 10.88
C TYR A 120 3.79 10.27 12.03
N VAL A 121 5.01 9.84 11.79
CA VAL A 121 6.09 9.82 12.79
C VAL A 121 7.30 10.56 12.24
N GLU A 122 7.83 11.47 13.05
CA GLU A 122 8.99 12.29 12.72
C GLU A 122 10.24 11.84 13.48
N GLY A 123 11.40 12.18 12.94
CA GLY A 123 12.69 11.99 13.62
C GLY A 123 13.16 10.54 13.71
N MET A 124 12.57 9.63 12.93
CA MET A 124 13.06 8.25 12.86
C MET A 124 14.47 8.17 12.29
N THR A 125 15.24 7.18 12.71
CA THR A 125 16.63 6.99 12.27
C THR A 125 16.75 5.75 11.39
N SER A 126 17.30 5.91 10.19
CA SER A 126 17.58 4.82 9.27
C SER A 126 18.78 3.98 9.72
N LYS A 127 18.98 2.81 9.11
CA LYS A 127 20.17 1.97 9.35
C LYS A 127 21.49 2.68 9.05
N THR A 128 21.47 3.72 8.20
CA THR A 128 22.64 4.54 7.84
C THR A 128 22.81 5.79 8.71
N GLY A 129 22.04 5.92 9.80
CA GLY A 129 22.08 7.07 10.72
C GLY A 129 21.37 8.33 10.23
N LYS A 130 20.75 8.32 9.05
CA LYS A 130 20.01 9.48 8.53
C LYS A 130 18.63 9.58 9.17
N HIS A 131 18.24 10.78 9.58
CA HIS A 131 16.89 11.06 10.06
C HIS A 131 15.88 11.11 8.89
N PHE A 132 14.69 10.61 9.15
CA PHE A 132 13.59 10.64 8.19
C PHE A 132 12.24 10.65 8.90
N ASN A 133 11.21 11.07 8.17
CA ASN A 133 9.82 11.08 8.61
C ASN A 133 9.01 10.21 7.65
N ALA A 134 8.00 9.52 8.14
CA ALA A 134 7.12 8.71 7.30
C ALA A 134 5.75 8.50 7.95
N ASN A 135 4.77 8.18 7.11
CA ASN A 135 3.53 7.57 7.57
C ASN A 135 3.76 6.09 7.84
N LEU A 136 3.29 5.63 8.98
CA LEU A 136 3.36 4.24 9.41
C LEU A 136 1.97 3.64 9.38
N GLN A 137 1.83 2.44 8.85
CA GLN A 137 0.58 1.69 8.84
C GLN A 137 0.87 0.20 8.91
N PHE A 138 0.03 -0.56 9.61
CA PHE A 138 0.18 -2.01 9.64
C PHE A 138 -0.32 -2.62 8.33
N ASN A 139 0.47 -3.52 7.76
CA ASN A 139 0.15 -4.25 6.54
C ASN A 139 -0.01 -5.74 6.84
N ALA A 140 -1.20 -6.29 6.54
CA ALA A 140 -1.57 -7.68 6.84
C ALA A 140 -0.80 -8.69 5.98
N ASP A 141 -0.52 -8.37 4.71
CA ASP A 141 0.26 -9.23 3.82
C ASP A 141 1.71 -9.36 4.30
N LYS A 142 2.35 -8.23 4.60
CA LYS A 142 3.74 -8.18 5.10
C LYS A 142 3.86 -8.57 6.58
N ARG A 143 2.75 -8.63 7.30
CA ARG A 143 2.67 -8.86 8.76
C ARG A 143 3.59 -7.91 9.55
N SER A 144 3.71 -6.69 9.10
CA SER A 144 4.61 -5.69 9.66
C SER A 144 4.12 -4.28 9.40
N ILE A 145 4.72 -3.31 10.10
CA ILE A 145 4.47 -1.89 9.87
C ILE A 145 5.21 -1.46 8.61
N GLU A 146 4.47 -0.90 7.67
CA GLU A 146 4.99 -0.26 6.46
C GLU A 146 5.34 1.20 6.72
N PHE A 147 6.36 1.66 5.98
CA PHE A 147 6.79 3.06 5.93
C PHE A 147 6.39 3.64 4.58
N ARG A 148 5.58 4.69 4.60
CA ARG A 148 5.14 5.42 3.40
C ARG A 148 5.68 6.83 3.46
N PHE A 149 6.52 7.16 2.51
CA PHE A 149 7.16 8.46 2.43
C PHE A 149 6.23 9.45 1.71
N GLY A 150 5.88 10.54 2.38
CA GLY A 150 4.99 11.59 1.87
C GLY A 150 4.61 12.55 2.99
N SER A 151 4.27 13.78 2.64
CA SER A 151 3.81 14.76 3.63
C SER A 151 2.37 14.50 4.04
N PRO A 152 2.00 14.69 5.33
CA PRO A 152 0.61 14.55 5.81
C PRO A 152 -0.40 15.40 5.02
N LYS A 153 0.04 16.54 4.49
CA LYS A 153 -0.76 17.43 3.65
C LYS A 153 -1.23 16.82 2.33
N GLN A 154 -0.51 15.83 1.79
CA GLN A 154 -0.90 15.16 0.55
C GLN A 154 -1.97 14.09 0.79
N GLU A 155 -1.91 13.36 1.91
CA GLU A 155 -2.92 12.37 2.25
C GLU A 155 -4.25 13.01 2.69
N GLN A 156 -4.23 14.15 3.41
CA GLN A 156 -5.43 14.87 3.79
C GLN A 156 -6.15 15.51 2.58
N ARG A 157 -5.42 15.98 1.56
CA ARG A 157 -6.02 16.48 0.33
C ARG A 157 -6.72 15.39 -0.49
N GLN A 158 -6.20 14.17 -0.47
CA GLN A 158 -6.83 13.02 -1.15
C GLN A 158 -8.11 12.55 -0.44
N ARG A 159 -8.21 12.71 0.90
CA ARG A 159 -9.40 12.34 1.66
C ARG A 159 -10.53 13.38 1.64
N GLN A 160 -10.25 14.62 1.23
CA GLN A 160 -11.20 15.75 1.25
C GLN A 160 -11.58 16.27 -0.15
N ALA A 161 -11.17 15.62 -1.22
CA ALA A 161 -11.59 16.01 -2.57
C ALA A 161 -13.04 15.56 -2.79
N PRO A 162 -14.01 16.49 -2.99
CA PRO A 162 -15.35 16.14 -3.41
C PRO A 162 -15.28 15.56 -4.83
N GLU A 163 -16.08 14.51 -5.09
CA GLU A 163 -16.29 13.97 -6.42
C GLU A 163 -16.71 15.07 -7.37
N GLY A 164 -15.94 15.28 -8.42
CA GLY A 164 -16.37 16.09 -9.56
C GLY A 164 -15.50 17.29 -9.94
N GLN A 165 -14.18 17.14 -9.92
CA GLN A 165 -13.34 17.99 -10.80
C GLN A 165 -12.09 17.19 -11.20
N GLU A 166 -12.04 16.75 -12.45
CA GLU A 166 -10.80 16.46 -13.16
C GLU A 166 -9.94 17.73 -13.17
N GLN A 167 -9.18 17.92 -12.12
CA GLN A 167 -8.04 18.81 -12.20
C GLN A 167 -6.88 17.96 -12.68
N THR A 168 -6.62 18.03 -13.96
CA THR A 168 -5.32 17.84 -14.57
C THR A 168 -4.33 18.73 -13.79
N GLU A 169 -3.79 18.25 -12.69
CA GLU A 169 -2.55 18.81 -12.14
C GLU A 169 -1.48 18.56 -13.21
N GLN A 170 -1.27 19.56 -14.05
CA GLN A 170 -0.06 19.68 -14.84
C GLN A 170 1.10 19.68 -13.85
N LYS A 171 1.69 18.51 -13.65
CA LYS A 171 2.99 18.38 -13.02
C LYS A 171 3.92 19.28 -13.81
N GLU A 172 4.24 20.45 -13.25
CA GLU A 172 5.13 21.42 -13.89
C GLU A 172 6.43 20.70 -14.25
N LEU A 173 6.60 20.39 -15.53
CA LEU A 173 7.78 19.73 -16.04
C LEU A 173 8.98 20.62 -15.71
N ARG A 174 9.79 20.23 -14.74
CA ARG A 174 11.04 20.87 -14.42
C ARG A 174 12.04 20.59 -15.53
N VAL A 175 12.07 21.48 -16.52
CA VAL A 175 13.07 21.42 -17.58
C VAL A 175 14.41 21.83 -17.00
N PRO A 176 15.46 21.03 -17.12
CA PRO A 176 16.79 21.37 -16.61
C PRO A 176 17.33 22.60 -17.34
N LYS A 177 18.07 23.44 -16.64
CA LYS A 177 18.70 24.65 -17.22
C LYS A 177 19.84 24.33 -18.19
N LYS A 178 20.41 23.12 -18.10
CA LYS A 178 21.47 22.62 -19.01
C LYS A 178 21.11 21.26 -19.57
N MET A 179 21.36 21.05 -20.84
CA MET A 179 21.18 19.78 -21.54
C MET A 179 22.32 19.57 -22.53
N LEU A 180 22.93 18.40 -22.54
CA LEU A 180 24.08 18.06 -23.39
C LEU A 180 25.27 19.05 -23.28
N GLY A 181 25.49 19.62 -22.08
CA GLY A 181 26.63 20.53 -21.82
C GLY A 181 26.40 22.00 -22.17
N ARG A 182 25.23 22.38 -22.76
CA ARG A 182 24.90 23.77 -23.05
C ARG A 182 23.71 24.27 -22.23
N ASP A 183 23.64 25.59 -22.03
CA ASP A 183 22.50 26.23 -21.38
C ASP A 183 21.31 26.28 -22.35
N ILE A 184 20.11 25.94 -21.83
CA ILE A 184 18.86 25.98 -22.57
C ILE A 184 18.25 27.37 -22.42
N SER A 185 17.95 28.05 -23.53
CA SER A 185 17.33 29.36 -23.52
C SER A 185 15.92 29.35 -22.94
N PHE A 186 15.43 30.50 -22.48
CA PHE A 186 14.08 30.60 -21.91
C PHE A 186 12.99 30.17 -22.92
N GLU A 187 13.17 30.48 -24.21
CA GLU A 187 12.24 30.07 -25.27
C GLU A 187 12.25 28.53 -25.49
N GLU A 188 13.43 27.93 -25.46
CA GLU A 188 13.58 26.47 -25.57
C GLU A 188 12.95 25.76 -24.35
N GLN A 189 13.12 26.31 -23.16
CA GLN A 189 12.46 25.79 -21.95
C GLN A 189 10.94 25.88 -22.04
N ALA A 190 10.41 26.99 -22.57
CA ALA A 190 8.96 27.17 -22.76
C ALA A 190 8.40 26.16 -23.78
N LYS A 191 9.10 25.90 -24.87
CA LYS A 191 8.72 24.89 -25.87
C LYS A 191 8.73 23.49 -25.30
N LEU A 192 9.76 23.12 -24.52
CA LEU A 192 9.85 21.82 -23.84
C LEU A 192 8.74 21.64 -22.79
N LYS A 193 8.39 22.69 -22.04
CA LYS A 193 7.25 22.68 -21.11
C LYS A 193 5.92 22.48 -21.83
N ALA A 194 5.78 23.00 -23.04
CA ALA A 194 4.61 22.82 -23.89
C ALA A 194 4.58 21.47 -24.64
N GLY A 195 5.55 20.58 -24.40
CA GLY A 195 5.65 19.29 -25.08
C GLY A 195 6.13 19.37 -26.54
N GLN A 196 6.72 20.48 -26.93
CA GLN A 196 7.21 20.69 -28.29
C GLN A 196 8.66 20.25 -28.43
N THR A 197 9.03 19.78 -29.63
CA THR A 197 10.40 19.36 -29.93
C THR A 197 11.31 20.60 -30.13
N VAL A 198 12.48 20.55 -29.48
CA VAL A 198 13.53 21.57 -29.65
C VAL A 198 14.73 20.91 -30.31
N TYR A 199 15.18 21.45 -31.43
CA TYR A 199 16.38 21.00 -32.12
C TYR A 199 17.58 21.74 -31.55
N MET A 200 18.57 20.98 -31.10
CA MET A 200 19.82 21.53 -30.59
C MET A 200 20.88 21.42 -31.70
N THR A 201 21.32 22.55 -32.24
CA THR A 201 22.48 22.66 -33.17
C THR A 201 23.73 23.00 -32.39
#